data_151eb708b5ea99ab020fa2c6b757d6ea
#
_entry.id   151eb708b5ea99ab020fa2c6b757d6ea
#
_cell.length_a   1.000
_cell.length_b   1.000
_cell.length_c   1.000
_cell.angle_alpha   90.00
_cell.angle_beta   90.00
_cell.angle_gamma   90.00
#
_symmetry.space_group_name_H-M   'P 1'
#
loop_
_entity.id
_entity.type
_entity.pdbx_description
1 polymer ?
#
loop_
_entity_poly.entity_id
_entity_poly.type
_entity_poly.pdbx_seq_one_letter_code
_entity_poly.pdbx_strand_id
1 'polypeptide(L)'
;MAGGSWLGLTTRGLFVGVTNRFPSERFPERESRGALVIEALRAPSARALRAQLEGLSPTRFNTFHLFFGDRQQAYVSWSDGTQVRHQELTPGLHVITERSLGGDDHGRTKRIFDAWPSLPRQGGVPTQRALQSLLSQTNPEDPAGGVCVDVPALNYGTRSSLVLSVAPKLSDSKWSWADGRPDQVPFIEHPELIAALT
;
A
#
# COMPACT_ATOMS: atom_id res chain seq x y z
N MET A 1 -16.58 -12.71 -10.48
CA MET A 1 -15.43 -12.15 -9.73
C MET A 1 -14.55 -11.39 -10.73
N ALA A 2 -14.08 -10.19 -10.40
CA ALA A 2 -13.36 -9.32 -11.35
C ALA A 2 -11.90 -9.74 -11.61
N GLY A 3 -11.37 -10.78 -10.96
CA GLY A 3 -10.05 -11.37 -11.21
C GLY A 3 -8.85 -10.45 -10.96
N GLY A 4 -9.00 -9.36 -10.19
CA GLY A 4 -7.93 -8.42 -9.87
C GLY A 4 -7.40 -8.56 -8.44
N SER A 5 -6.31 -7.85 -8.13
CA SER A 5 -5.73 -7.75 -6.78
C SER A 5 -5.51 -6.31 -6.37
N TRP A 6 -5.40 -6.04 -5.06
CA TRP A 6 -5.01 -4.74 -4.52
C TRP A 6 -3.50 -4.62 -4.30
N LEU A 7 -2.82 -5.75 -4.16
CA LEU A 7 -1.38 -5.80 -3.97
C LEU A 7 -0.82 -7.17 -4.39
N GLY A 8 0.48 -7.23 -4.56
CA GLY A 8 1.20 -8.48 -4.80
C GLY A 8 2.70 -8.31 -4.65
N LEU A 9 3.38 -9.45 -4.49
CA LEU A 9 4.83 -9.59 -4.46
C LEU A 9 5.24 -10.71 -5.42
N THR A 10 6.28 -10.47 -6.21
CA THR A 10 6.79 -11.45 -7.19
C THR A 10 8.00 -12.21 -6.65
N THR A 11 8.34 -13.33 -7.28
CA THR A 11 9.58 -14.10 -7.03
C THR A 11 10.86 -13.27 -7.25
N ARG A 12 10.79 -12.16 -7.97
CA ARG A 12 11.89 -11.20 -8.16
C ARG A 12 11.95 -10.11 -7.10
N GLY A 13 11.03 -10.13 -6.13
CA GLY A 13 10.94 -9.14 -5.07
C GLY A 13 10.32 -7.81 -5.48
N LEU A 14 9.63 -7.75 -6.63
CA LEU A 14 8.81 -6.60 -7.00
C LEU A 14 7.51 -6.63 -6.21
N PHE A 15 7.31 -5.63 -5.36
CA PHE A 15 6.04 -5.35 -4.70
C PHE A 15 5.24 -4.32 -5.50
N VAL A 16 3.95 -4.52 -5.60
CA VAL A 16 3.00 -3.58 -6.22
C VAL A 16 1.77 -3.48 -5.33
N GLY A 17 1.30 -2.26 -5.07
CA GLY A 17 0.05 -2.01 -4.34
C GLY A 17 -0.69 -0.81 -4.92
N VAL A 18 -2.01 -0.84 -4.91
CA VAL A 18 -2.85 0.24 -5.45
C VAL A 18 -3.83 0.76 -4.40
N THR A 19 -4.02 2.08 -4.37
CA THR A 19 -5.13 2.72 -3.66
C THR A 19 -6.01 3.48 -4.64
N ASN A 20 -7.26 3.70 -4.26
CA ASN A 20 -8.09 4.69 -4.92
C ASN A 20 -7.44 6.07 -4.75
N ARG A 21 -7.73 7.00 -5.65
CA ARG A 21 -7.34 8.40 -5.51
C ARG A 21 -8.59 9.28 -5.56
N PHE A 22 -8.72 10.17 -4.56
CA PHE A 22 -9.80 11.14 -4.47
C PHE A 22 -9.43 12.46 -5.20
N PRO A 23 -10.38 13.23 -5.77
CA PRO A 23 -11.76 12.86 -5.99
C PRO A 23 -11.85 11.74 -7.04
N SER A 24 -12.68 10.73 -6.77
CA SER A 24 -12.86 9.62 -7.70
C SER A 24 -14.29 9.60 -8.20
N GLU A 25 -14.55 10.31 -9.29
CA GLU A 25 -15.69 9.95 -10.11
C GLU A 25 -15.48 8.53 -10.62
N ARG A 26 -16.49 7.69 -10.48
CA ARG A 26 -16.41 6.29 -10.88
C ARG A 26 -17.01 6.11 -12.27
N PHE A 27 -16.19 5.76 -13.21
CA PHE A 27 -16.57 5.41 -14.58
C PHE A 27 -16.65 3.87 -14.67
N PRO A 28 -17.86 3.28 -14.78
CA PRO A 28 -18.05 1.83 -14.79
C PRO A 28 -17.38 1.14 -15.99
N GLU A 29 -17.23 1.85 -17.09
CA GLU A 29 -16.63 1.37 -18.34
C GLU A 29 -15.11 1.24 -18.28
N ARG A 30 -14.45 1.87 -17.29
CA ARG A 30 -13.00 1.80 -17.13
C ARG A 30 -12.58 0.48 -16.54
N GLU A 31 -11.39 0.03 -16.92
CA GLU A 31 -10.80 -1.18 -16.39
C GLU A 31 -10.61 -1.13 -14.85
N SER A 32 -10.66 -2.29 -14.23
CA SER A 32 -10.44 -2.42 -12.79
C SER A 32 -8.98 -2.09 -12.43
N ARG A 33 -8.77 -1.28 -11.39
CA ARG A 33 -7.43 -1.03 -10.80
C ARG A 33 -6.76 -2.32 -10.34
N GLY A 34 -7.53 -3.35 -10.00
CA GLY A 34 -6.99 -4.66 -9.70
C GLY A 34 -6.34 -5.35 -10.91
N ALA A 35 -6.82 -5.09 -12.13
CA ALA A 35 -6.18 -5.54 -13.36
C ALA A 35 -4.83 -4.82 -13.55
N LEU A 36 -4.74 -3.51 -13.24
CA LEU A 36 -3.48 -2.76 -13.28
C LEU A 36 -2.41 -3.41 -12.38
N VAL A 37 -2.77 -3.85 -11.17
CA VAL A 37 -1.84 -4.55 -10.28
C VAL A 37 -1.34 -5.85 -10.91
N ILE A 38 -2.24 -6.66 -11.47
CA ILE A 38 -1.88 -7.93 -12.12
C ILE A 38 -0.95 -7.70 -13.34
N GLU A 39 -1.21 -6.67 -14.14
CA GLU A 39 -0.32 -6.28 -15.25
C GLU A 39 1.05 -5.81 -14.74
N ALA A 40 1.06 -4.96 -13.73
CA ALA A 40 2.26 -4.41 -13.13
C ALA A 40 3.18 -5.49 -12.53
N LEU A 41 2.63 -6.54 -11.93
CA LEU A 41 3.38 -7.67 -11.39
C LEU A 41 4.14 -8.49 -12.45
N ARG A 42 3.83 -8.33 -13.74
CA ARG A 42 4.56 -8.98 -14.83
C ARG A 42 5.88 -8.29 -15.16
N ALA A 43 6.06 -7.05 -14.72
CA ALA A 43 7.28 -6.30 -14.98
C ALA A 43 8.50 -6.98 -14.32
N PRO A 44 9.68 -6.96 -14.96
CA PRO A 44 10.88 -7.59 -14.42
C PRO A 44 11.49 -6.82 -13.24
N SER A 45 11.23 -5.52 -13.10
CA SER A 45 11.74 -4.66 -12.03
C SER A 45 10.87 -3.41 -11.86
N ALA A 46 11.04 -2.69 -10.74
CA ALA A 46 10.38 -1.41 -10.50
C ALA A 46 10.71 -0.37 -11.58
N ARG A 47 11.98 -0.30 -12.00
CA ARG A 47 12.41 0.60 -13.09
C ARG A 47 11.71 0.28 -14.43
N ALA A 48 11.62 -1.00 -14.78
CA ALA A 48 10.94 -1.41 -16.00
C ALA A 48 9.44 -1.10 -15.95
N LEU A 49 8.80 -1.35 -14.81
CA LEU A 49 7.40 -0.98 -14.60
C LEU A 49 7.20 0.54 -14.73
N ARG A 50 8.09 1.34 -14.13
CA ARG A 50 8.04 2.80 -14.25
C ARG A 50 8.06 3.25 -15.71
N ALA A 51 8.93 2.66 -16.54
CA ALA A 51 9.02 2.97 -17.96
C ALA A 51 7.74 2.53 -18.73
N GLN A 52 7.19 1.36 -18.41
CA GLN A 52 5.93 0.88 -19.02
C GLN A 52 4.76 1.83 -18.73
N LEU A 53 4.71 2.42 -17.52
CA LEU A 53 3.64 3.32 -17.12
C LEU A 53 3.72 4.70 -17.78
N GLU A 54 4.82 5.09 -18.43
CA GLU A 54 4.92 6.34 -19.21
C GLU A 54 3.91 6.43 -20.35
N GLY A 55 3.60 5.31 -20.98
CA GLY A 55 2.61 5.22 -22.06
C GLY A 55 1.19 4.92 -21.62
N LEU A 56 0.93 4.87 -20.29
CA LEU A 56 -0.39 4.53 -19.79
C LEU A 56 -1.39 5.65 -20.05
N SER A 57 -2.50 5.34 -20.73
CA SER A 57 -3.63 6.28 -20.88
C SER A 57 -4.22 6.64 -19.51
N PRO A 58 -4.36 7.93 -19.17
CA PRO A 58 -4.91 8.38 -17.89
C PRO A 58 -6.39 8.00 -17.69
N THR A 59 -7.10 7.69 -18.78
CA THR A 59 -8.52 7.32 -18.74
C THR A 59 -8.76 5.83 -18.76
N ARG A 60 -7.73 4.99 -18.90
CA ARG A 60 -7.86 3.53 -18.93
C ARG A 60 -8.43 2.97 -17.62
N PHE A 61 -7.98 3.50 -16.49
CA PHE A 61 -8.46 3.14 -15.15
C PHE A 61 -9.12 4.33 -14.46
N ASN A 62 -9.97 4.06 -13.48
CA ASN A 62 -10.38 5.11 -12.55
C ASN A 62 -9.16 5.62 -11.76
N THR A 63 -9.21 6.84 -11.24
CA THR A 63 -8.09 7.50 -10.55
C THR A 63 -7.46 6.63 -9.46
N PHE A 64 -6.12 6.60 -9.40
CA PHE A 64 -5.37 5.69 -8.52
C PHE A 64 -4.05 6.30 -8.05
N HIS A 65 -3.52 5.75 -6.96
CA HIS A 65 -2.09 5.74 -6.66
C HIS A 65 -1.59 4.30 -6.75
N LEU A 66 -0.53 4.06 -7.50
CA LEU A 66 0.15 2.77 -7.60
C LEU A 66 1.54 2.92 -6.97
N PHE A 67 1.71 2.31 -5.81
CA PHE A 67 3.03 2.17 -5.18
C PHE A 67 3.67 0.87 -5.67
N PHE A 68 4.93 0.94 -6.05
CA PHE A 68 5.70 -0.24 -6.41
C PHE A 68 7.18 -0.05 -6.13
N GLY A 69 7.83 -1.12 -5.80
CA GLY A 69 9.25 -1.09 -5.47
C GLY A 69 9.88 -2.47 -5.49
N ASP A 70 11.16 -2.50 -5.69
CA ASP A 70 12.02 -3.66 -5.51
C ASP A 70 13.18 -3.30 -4.58
N ARG A 71 14.22 -4.13 -4.52
CA ARG A 71 15.37 -3.91 -3.64
C ARG A 71 16.25 -2.72 -4.05
N GLN A 72 16.07 -2.17 -5.24
CA GLN A 72 16.91 -1.10 -5.78
C GLN A 72 16.20 0.24 -5.80
N GLN A 73 14.92 0.25 -6.15
CA GLN A 73 14.17 1.46 -6.40
C GLN A 73 12.71 1.30 -5.97
N ALA A 74 12.12 2.41 -5.55
CA ALA A 74 10.70 2.49 -5.24
C ALA A 74 10.09 3.73 -5.91
N TYR A 75 8.85 3.58 -6.37
CA TYR A 75 8.11 4.61 -7.08
C TYR A 75 6.67 4.68 -6.61
N VAL A 76 6.07 5.84 -6.80
CA VAL A 76 4.64 6.00 -6.86
C VAL A 76 4.26 6.58 -8.20
N SER A 77 3.26 5.98 -8.84
CA SER A 77 2.62 6.51 -10.04
C SER A 77 1.15 6.77 -9.75
N TRP A 78 0.61 7.87 -10.24
CA TRP A 78 -0.81 8.16 -10.02
C TRP A 78 -1.46 8.78 -11.24
N SER A 79 -2.76 8.51 -11.40
CA SER A 79 -3.60 9.15 -12.39
C SER A 79 -4.64 10.02 -11.70
N ASP A 80 -4.80 11.25 -12.19
CA ASP A 80 -5.91 12.14 -11.83
C ASP A 80 -7.06 12.10 -12.87
N GLY A 81 -6.97 11.18 -13.84
CA GLY A 81 -7.93 11.03 -14.93
C GLY A 81 -7.59 11.87 -16.17
N THR A 82 -6.65 12.81 -16.08
CA THR A 82 -6.18 13.66 -17.20
C THR A 82 -4.74 13.36 -17.58
N GLN A 83 -3.92 12.98 -16.61
CA GLN A 83 -2.51 12.64 -16.82
C GLN A 83 -2.07 11.56 -15.81
N VAL A 84 -1.02 10.83 -16.21
CA VAL A 84 -0.30 9.91 -15.33
C VAL A 84 1.02 10.56 -14.92
N ARG A 85 1.25 10.66 -13.62
CA ARG A 85 2.46 11.23 -13.06
C ARG A 85 3.23 10.17 -12.29
N HIS A 86 4.51 10.40 -12.09
CA HIS A 86 5.42 9.46 -11.46
C HIS A 86 6.40 10.19 -10.55
N GLN A 87 6.73 9.55 -9.45
CA GLN A 87 7.73 10.04 -8.50
C GLN A 87 8.57 8.87 -8.03
N GLU A 88 9.88 9.03 -8.05
CA GLU A 88 10.81 8.14 -7.36
C GLU A 88 10.78 8.46 -5.86
N LEU A 89 10.78 7.40 -5.04
CA LEU A 89 10.76 7.51 -3.58
C LEU A 89 12.17 7.29 -3.05
N THR A 90 12.67 8.26 -2.31
CA THR A 90 13.93 8.14 -1.57
C THR A 90 13.75 7.26 -0.33
N PRO A 91 14.81 6.66 0.24
CA PRO A 91 14.71 5.96 1.52
C PRO A 91 14.08 6.83 2.61
N GLY A 92 13.09 6.31 3.32
CA GLY A 92 12.38 7.02 4.37
C GLY A 92 10.93 6.58 4.55
N LEU A 93 10.21 7.33 5.37
CA LEU A 93 8.77 7.14 5.54
C LEU A 93 8.00 7.80 4.41
N HIS A 94 7.17 7.03 3.74
CA HIS A 94 6.19 7.50 2.77
C HIS A 94 4.80 7.04 3.19
N VAL A 95 3.86 7.96 3.28
CA VAL A 95 2.46 7.66 3.61
C VAL A 95 1.61 7.98 2.38
N ILE A 96 0.88 6.99 1.90
CA ILE A 96 0.00 7.12 0.74
C ILE A 96 -1.43 6.88 1.21
N THR A 97 -2.29 7.86 1.01
CA THR A 97 -3.72 7.76 1.28
C THR A 97 -4.50 7.84 -0.04
N GLU A 98 -5.81 7.75 0.01
CA GLU A 98 -6.66 8.02 -1.14
C GLU A 98 -6.64 9.50 -1.57
N ARG A 99 -6.16 10.42 -0.72
CA ARG A 99 -6.14 11.87 -0.99
C ARG A 99 -4.77 12.38 -1.41
N SER A 100 -3.70 11.87 -0.79
CA SER A 100 -2.37 12.46 -0.96
C SER A 100 -1.24 11.44 -0.90
N LEU A 101 -0.06 11.94 -1.27
CA LEU A 101 1.24 11.27 -1.13
C LEU A 101 2.00 11.92 0.04
N GLY A 102 1.51 11.72 1.28
CA GLY A 102 2.11 12.27 2.48
C GLY A 102 1.69 13.70 2.82
N GLY A 103 0.60 14.19 2.23
CA GLY A 103 0.02 15.49 2.57
C GLY A 103 -0.67 15.50 3.94
N ASP A 104 -0.93 16.70 4.43
CA ASP A 104 -1.52 16.97 5.76
C ASP A 104 -3.05 16.93 5.75
N ASP A 105 -3.61 16.12 4.86
CA ASP A 105 -5.03 16.08 4.54
C ASP A 105 -5.85 15.17 5.45
N HIS A 106 -5.19 14.45 6.36
CA HIS A 106 -5.82 13.53 7.30
C HIS A 106 -5.12 13.49 8.66
N GLY A 107 -5.93 13.47 9.73
CA GLY A 107 -5.44 13.16 11.08
C GLY A 107 -4.65 11.85 11.15
N ARG A 108 -4.98 10.87 10.31
CA ARG A 108 -4.25 9.60 10.14
C ARG A 108 -2.81 9.80 9.70
N THR A 109 -2.57 10.61 8.68
CA THR A 109 -1.22 10.90 8.18
C THR A 109 -0.38 11.54 9.27
N LYS A 110 -0.92 12.55 9.94
CA LYS A 110 -0.26 13.21 11.05
C LYS A 110 0.11 12.23 12.18
N ARG A 111 -0.82 11.35 12.60
CA ARG A 111 -0.56 10.33 13.63
C ARG A 111 0.60 9.42 13.27
N ILE A 112 0.68 8.99 12.00
CA ILE A 112 1.78 8.14 11.52
C ILE A 112 3.10 8.91 11.60
N PHE A 113 3.16 10.15 11.11
CA PHE A 113 4.39 10.96 11.17
C PHE A 113 4.83 11.26 12.61
N ASP A 114 3.90 11.58 13.49
CA ASP A 114 4.19 11.84 14.91
C ASP A 114 4.70 10.59 15.64
N ALA A 115 4.13 9.41 15.35
CA ALA A 115 4.53 8.16 15.98
C ALA A 115 5.86 7.60 15.43
N TRP A 116 6.17 7.85 14.15
CA TRP A 116 7.28 7.22 13.43
C TRP A 116 8.65 7.36 14.09
N PRO A 117 9.07 8.54 14.62
CA PRO A 117 10.38 8.69 15.26
C PRO A 117 10.57 7.80 16.51
N SER A 118 9.49 7.55 17.24
CA SER A 118 9.50 6.81 18.54
C SER A 118 9.27 5.32 18.40
N LEU A 119 8.98 4.81 17.17
CA LEU A 119 8.75 3.38 16.98
C LEU A 119 9.98 2.55 17.33
N PRO A 120 9.83 1.44 18.09
CA PRO A 120 10.90 0.47 18.33
C PRO A 120 11.52 -0.03 17.02
N ARG A 121 12.85 -0.02 16.93
CA ARG A 121 13.62 -0.33 15.71
C ARG A 121 14.61 -1.45 15.93
N GLN A 122 14.90 -2.18 14.85
CA GLN A 122 16.00 -3.12 14.77
C GLN A 122 16.71 -2.90 13.44
N GLY A 123 18.04 -2.69 13.46
CA GLY A 123 18.79 -2.37 12.24
C GLY A 123 18.34 -1.08 11.55
N GLY A 124 17.84 -0.07 12.29
CA GLY A 124 17.37 1.21 11.76
C GLY A 124 15.92 1.21 11.22
N VAL A 125 15.30 0.04 11.05
CA VAL A 125 13.91 -0.08 10.58
C VAL A 125 12.96 -0.40 11.74
N PRO A 126 11.70 0.11 11.74
CA PRO A 126 10.71 -0.27 12.73
C PRO A 126 10.51 -1.79 12.76
N THR A 127 10.36 -2.35 13.97
CA THR A 127 10.07 -3.76 14.11
C THR A 127 8.67 -4.08 13.58
N GLN A 128 8.43 -5.32 13.15
CA GLN A 128 7.10 -5.77 12.70
C GLN A 128 6.04 -5.48 13.77
N ARG A 129 6.33 -5.80 15.03
CA ARG A 129 5.41 -5.56 16.15
C ARG A 129 5.09 -4.07 16.34
N ALA A 130 6.06 -3.18 16.14
CA ALA A 130 5.85 -1.74 16.21
C ALA A 130 4.90 -1.26 15.09
N LEU A 131 5.09 -1.76 13.87
CA LEU A 131 4.21 -1.46 12.74
C LEU A 131 2.81 -2.04 12.93
N GLN A 132 2.68 -3.27 13.43
CA GLN A 132 1.39 -3.88 13.76
C GLN A 132 0.65 -3.05 14.81
N SER A 133 1.33 -2.61 15.87
CA SER A 133 0.76 -1.74 16.89
C SER A 133 0.31 -0.39 16.32
N LEU A 134 1.10 0.22 15.42
CA LEU A 134 0.72 1.46 14.74
C LEU A 134 -0.53 1.28 13.88
N LEU A 135 -0.59 0.20 13.10
CA LEU A 135 -1.74 -0.09 12.23
C LEU A 135 -3.03 -0.42 13.01
N SER A 136 -2.93 -0.82 14.28
CA SER A 136 -4.07 -1.11 15.16
C SER A 136 -4.62 0.12 15.87
N GLN A 137 -4.03 1.30 15.70
CA GLN A 137 -4.45 2.51 16.40
C GLN A 137 -5.78 3.06 15.84
N THR A 138 -6.81 3.03 16.65
CA THR A 138 -8.10 3.69 16.39
C THR A 138 -8.09 5.14 16.88
N ASN A 139 -9.08 5.91 16.47
CA ASN A 139 -9.36 7.24 17.02
C ASN A 139 -10.83 7.34 17.39
N PRO A 140 -11.20 7.17 18.65
CA PRO A 140 -12.61 7.24 19.09
C PRO A 140 -13.27 8.61 18.85
N GLU A 141 -12.50 9.72 18.91
CA GLU A 141 -13.01 11.08 18.69
C GLU A 141 -13.20 11.41 17.20
N ASP A 142 -12.39 10.78 16.33
CA ASP A 142 -12.48 10.90 14.89
C ASP A 142 -12.23 9.51 14.26
N PRO A 143 -13.26 8.66 14.17
CA PRO A 143 -13.13 7.29 13.69
C PRO A 143 -12.57 7.17 12.27
N ALA A 144 -12.78 8.17 11.42
CA ALA A 144 -12.22 8.22 10.07
C ALA A 144 -10.73 8.61 10.04
N GLY A 145 -10.25 9.35 11.05
CA GLY A 145 -8.86 9.80 11.20
C GLY A 145 -7.96 8.82 11.94
N GLY A 146 -8.45 7.67 12.38
CA GLY A 146 -7.63 6.59 12.94
C GLY A 146 -6.74 5.94 11.87
N VAL A 147 -5.62 5.32 12.27
CA VAL A 147 -4.83 4.46 11.39
C VAL A 147 -5.64 3.19 11.07
N CYS A 148 -6.23 2.59 12.08
CA CYS A 148 -7.32 1.62 11.94
C CYS A 148 -8.65 2.38 11.94
N VAL A 149 -9.27 2.46 10.77
CA VAL A 149 -10.54 3.19 10.58
C VAL A 149 -11.71 2.31 10.98
N ASP A 150 -12.67 2.90 11.70
CA ASP A 150 -13.97 2.27 12.02
C ASP A 150 -15.07 3.33 12.08
N VAL A 151 -15.91 3.36 11.05
CA VAL A 151 -17.07 4.27 10.95
C VAL A 151 -18.33 3.43 10.79
N PRO A 152 -18.88 2.86 11.88
CA PRO A 152 -20.00 1.92 11.81
C PRO A 152 -21.24 2.50 11.14
N ALA A 153 -21.53 3.79 11.37
CA ALA A 153 -22.67 4.49 10.78
C ALA A 153 -22.64 4.49 9.23
N LEU A 154 -21.46 4.35 8.62
CA LEU A 154 -21.27 4.30 7.17
C LEU A 154 -20.97 2.88 6.66
N ASN A 155 -20.96 1.88 7.55
CA ASN A 155 -20.45 0.53 7.25
C ASN A 155 -19.09 0.58 6.53
N TYR A 156 -18.21 1.50 6.99
CA TYR A 156 -16.92 1.78 6.38
C TYR A 156 -15.80 1.64 7.41
N GLY A 157 -14.69 1.01 7.01
CA GLY A 157 -13.54 0.84 7.88
C GLY A 157 -12.46 -0.04 7.28
N THR A 158 -11.40 -0.22 8.06
CA THR A 158 -10.30 -1.13 7.75
C THR A 158 -10.82 -2.56 7.68
N ARG A 159 -10.63 -3.23 6.56
CA ARG A 159 -11.11 -4.60 6.32
C ARG A 159 -10.05 -5.63 6.60
N SER A 160 -8.79 -5.25 6.47
CA SER A 160 -7.62 -6.09 6.73
C SER A 160 -6.38 -5.22 6.81
N SER A 161 -5.27 -5.76 7.32
CA SER A 161 -3.99 -5.07 7.38
C SER A 161 -2.83 -6.01 7.06
N LEU A 162 -1.83 -5.48 6.37
CA LEU A 162 -0.60 -6.18 6.02
C LEU A 162 0.60 -5.45 6.60
N VAL A 163 1.53 -6.19 7.20
CA VAL A 163 2.90 -5.75 7.42
C VAL A 163 3.82 -6.65 6.61
N LEU A 164 4.44 -6.09 5.59
CA LEU A 164 5.38 -6.78 4.72
C LEU A 164 6.78 -6.19 4.89
N SER A 165 7.76 -7.02 5.19
CA SER A 165 9.18 -6.69 5.18
C SER A 165 9.86 -7.46 4.07
N VAL A 166 10.34 -6.77 3.05
CA VAL A 166 11.09 -7.38 1.93
C VAL A 166 12.58 -7.29 2.22
N ALA A 167 13.20 -8.43 2.48
CA ALA A 167 14.62 -8.54 2.79
C ALA A 167 15.50 -8.62 1.51
N PRO A 168 16.82 -8.34 1.60
CA PRO A 168 17.75 -8.55 0.49
C PRO A 168 17.72 -9.97 -0.08
N LYS A 169 17.63 -10.98 0.77
CA LYS A 169 17.30 -12.36 0.38
C LYS A 169 15.81 -12.56 0.60
N LEU A 170 15.07 -12.90 -0.46
CA LEU A 170 13.61 -12.95 -0.41
C LEU A 170 13.07 -13.96 0.62
N SER A 171 13.79 -15.08 0.85
CA SER A 171 13.45 -16.07 1.89
C SER A 171 13.45 -15.51 3.31
N ASP A 172 14.14 -14.40 3.56
CA ASP A 172 14.22 -13.76 4.88
C ASP A 172 13.14 -12.67 5.05
N SER A 173 12.34 -12.46 4.01
CA SER A 173 11.18 -11.55 4.04
C SER A 173 10.10 -12.07 4.99
N LYS A 174 9.28 -11.16 5.50
CA LYS A 174 8.21 -11.50 6.43
C LYS A 174 6.90 -10.91 5.96
N TRP A 175 5.86 -11.72 5.99
CA TRP A 175 4.49 -11.38 5.66
C TRP A 175 3.60 -11.64 6.87
N SER A 176 2.99 -10.59 7.43
CA SER A 176 2.02 -10.69 8.51
C SER A 176 0.71 -10.05 8.10
N TRP A 177 -0.37 -10.79 8.24
CA TRP A 177 -1.72 -10.38 7.81
C TRP A 177 -2.70 -10.42 8.96
N ALA A 178 -3.53 -9.39 9.09
CA ALA A 178 -4.71 -9.38 9.94
C ALA A 178 -5.95 -9.46 9.03
N ASP A 179 -6.67 -10.58 9.08
CA ASP A 179 -7.89 -10.81 8.31
C ASP A 179 -9.09 -10.21 9.03
N GLY A 180 -9.13 -8.91 9.06
CA GLY A 180 -10.08 -8.10 9.79
C GLY A 180 -9.44 -6.81 10.29
N ARG A 181 -10.13 -6.12 11.17
CA ARG A 181 -9.61 -4.92 11.83
C ARG A 181 -8.50 -5.30 12.80
N PRO A 182 -7.29 -4.73 12.66
CA PRO A 182 -6.12 -5.12 13.45
C PRO A 182 -6.20 -4.69 14.93
N ASP A 183 -7.17 -3.86 15.32
CA ASP A 183 -7.50 -3.60 16.73
C ASP A 183 -8.34 -4.72 17.37
N GLN A 184 -8.94 -5.61 16.57
CA GLN A 184 -9.82 -6.68 17.02
C GLN A 184 -9.27 -8.07 16.70
N VAL A 185 -8.48 -8.23 15.66
CA VAL A 185 -7.89 -9.50 15.25
C VAL A 185 -6.37 -9.43 15.23
N PRO A 186 -5.66 -10.50 15.57
CA PRO A 186 -4.21 -10.50 15.57
C PRO A 186 -3.64 -10.55 14.15
N PHE A 187 -2.43 -10.05 13.98
CA PHE A 187 -1.61 -10.34 12.81
C PHE A 187 -1.07 -11.76 12.88
N ILE A 188 -1.26 -12.53 11.82
CA ILE A 188 -0.72 -13.89 11.67
C ILE A 188 0.42 -13.83 10.66
N GLU A 189 1.56 -14.45 10.99
CA GLU A 189 2.67 -14.62 10.06
C GLU A 189 2.35 -15.71 9.03
N HIS A 190 2.70 -15.46 7.76
CA HIS A 190 2.47 -16.35 6.63
C HIS A 190 3.79 -16.72 5.95
N PRO A 191 4.66 -17.51 6.60
CA PRO A 191 5.96 -17.91 6.03
C PRO A 191 5.80 -18.75 4.75
N GLU A 192 4.69 -19.48 4.61
CA GLU A 192 4.35 -20.26 3.42
C GLU A 192 4.20 -19.40 2.16
N LEU A 193 3.72 -18.15 2.29
CA LEU A 193 3.62 -17.22 1.16
C LEU A 193 5.01 -16.80 0.67
N ILE A 194 5.94 -16.59 1.60
CA ILE A 194 7.34 -16.25 1.25
C ILE A 194 8.03 -17.47 0.66
N ALA A 195 7.84 -18.66 1.24
CA ALA A 195 8.41 -19.90 0.73
C ALA A 195 7.94 -20.21 -0.71
N ALA A 196 6.70 -19.89 -1.05
CA ALA A 196 6.17 -20.06 -2.40
C ALA A 196 6.82 -19.11 -3.46
N LEU A 197 7.54 -18.06 -3.01
CA LEU A 197 8.22 -17.11 -3.88
C LEU A 197 9.72 -17.42 -4.05
N THR A 198 10.26 -18.40 -3.35
CA THR A 198 11.69 -18.76 -3.33
C THR A 198 11.95 -20.13 -3.91
#